data_eeaa6be387ea6f41a945aa496b9b3c99
#
_entry.id   eeaa6be387ea6f41a945aa496b9b3c99
#
_cell.length_a   1.000
_cell.length_b   1.000
_cell.length_c   1.000
_cell.angle_alpha   90.00
_cell.angle_beta   90.00
_cell.angle_gamma   90.00
#
_symmetry.space_group_name_H-M   'P 1'
#
loop_
_entity.id
_entity.type
_entity.pdbx_description
1 polymer ?
#
loop_
_entity_poly.entity_id
_entity_poly.type
_entity_poly.pdbx_seq_one_letter_code
_entity_poly.pdbx_strand_id
1 'polypeptide(L)'
;MIQIKQDPRKVMDVILKELTPGNTGYHPESAIHYITTLYSDLKDTPVEPEELARFKESFSALITERQNFISLLLFLDLCANYAERGRFDGFNNACWMRTIAQLIDDEFMNWEKYPSQKELFMEDIEYIDETIEDVSDDAPPVLENDIPDWVPESHWWWRAPKRQDMSEAERRDRLEYDHWDGVYD
;
A
#
# COMPACT_ATOMS: atom_id res chain seq x y z
N MET A 1 -14.87 -1.16 -10.54
CA MET A 1 -15.28 -2.31 -9.67
C MET A 1 -16.21 -1.76 -8.61
N ILE A 2 -17.44 -2.28 -8.45
CA ILE A 2 -18.36 -1.81 -7.39
C ILE A 2 -17.82 -2.38 -6.08
N GLN A 3 -17.19 -1.54 -5.28
CA GLN A 3 -16.73 -1.92 -3.94
C GLN A 3 -17.98 -2.09 -3.08
N ILE A 4 -18.22 -3.30 -2.60
CA ILE A 4 -19.34 -3.55 -1.66
C ILE A 4 -18.93 -2.93 -0.34
N LYS A 5 -19.59 -1.83 0.05
CA LYS A 5 -19.37 -1.14 1.33
C LYS A 5 -19.59 -2.11 2.47
N GLN A 6 -18.63 -2.18 3.37
CA GLN A 6 -18.72 -3.01 4.57
C GLN A 6 -18.89 -2.12 5.81
N ASP A 7 -19.36 -2.71 6.90
CA ASP A 7 -19.34 -2.03 8.19
C ASP A 7 -17.87 -1.90 8.65
N PRO A 8 -17.34 -0.67 8.86
CA PRO A 8 -15.94 -0.48 9.27
C PRO A 8 -15.56 -1.29 10.51
N ARG A 9 -16.50 -1.52 11.43
CA ARG A 9 -16.28 -2.35 12.64
C ARG A 9 -15.91 -3.77 12.29
N LYS A 10 -16.57 -4.35 11.30
CA LYS A 10 -16.26 -5.71 10.83
C LYS A 10 -14.90 -5.77 10.17
N VAL A 11 -14.52 -4.72 9.43
CA VAL A 11 -13.20 -4.65 8.80
C VAL A 11 -12.12 -4.53 9.87
N MET A 12 -12.31 -3.67 10.89
CA MET A 12 -11.41 -3.57 12.04
C MET A 12 -11.23 -4.92 12.76
N ASP A 13 -12.34 -5.65 13.01
CA ASP A 13 -12.28 -6.96 13.65
C ASP A 13 -11.52 -7.99 12.80
N VAL A 14 -11.69 -7.97 11.48
CA VAL A 14 -10.97 -8.86 10.55
C VAL A 14 -9.47 -8.55 10.60
N ILE A 15 -9.08 -7.28 10.49
CA ILE A 15 -7.68 -6.85 10.56
C ILE A 15 -7.02 -7.34 11.86
N LEU A 16 -7.63 -7.07 13.00
CA LEU A 16 -7.06 -7.48 14.30
C LEU A 16 -6.97 -9.00 14.43
N LYS A 17 -7.99 -9.72 13.93
CA LYS A 17 -7.99 -11.18 13.92
C LYS A 17 -6.87 -11.76 13.08
N GLU A 18 -6.65 -11.22 11.87
CA GLU A 18 -5.62 -11.67 10.94
C GLU A 18 -4.20 -11.31 11.41
N LEU A 19 -4.05 -10.26 12.23
CA LEU A 19 -2.79 -9.91 12.87
C LEU A 19 -2.52 -10.68 14.18
N THR A 20 -3.50 -11.39 14.74
CA THR A 20 -3.33 -12.08 16.03
C THR A 20 -2.68 -13.45 15.83
N PRO A 21 -1.41 -13.68 16.26
CA PRO A 21 -0.74 -14.96 16.11
C PRO A 21 -1.49 -16.10 16.79
N GLY A 22 -1.51 -17.26 16.13
CA GLY A 22 -2.21 -18.46 16.65
C GLY A 22 -3.71 -18.48 16.41
N ASN A 23 -4.29 -17.45 15.83
CA ASN A 23 -5.69 -17.46 15.41
C ASN A 23 -5.86 -18.25 14.10
N THR A 24 -7.01 -18.92 13.93
CA THR A 24 -7.38 -19.64 12.69
C THR A 24 -7.64 -18.71 11.53
N GLY A 25 -7.10 -17.66 11.35
CA GLY A 25 -7.24 -16.67 10.29
C GLY A 25 -6.04 -15.75 10.30
N TYR A 26 -4.96 -16.16 10.98
CA TYR A 26 -3.74 -15.39 11.00
C TYR A 26 -3.15 -15.25 9.59
N HIS A 27 -3.20 -14.02 9.05
CA HIS A 27 -2.74 -13.70 7.70
C HIS A 27 -2.36 -12.21 7.60
N PRO A 28 -1.18 -11.82 8.13
CA PRO A 28 -0.78 -10.41 8.21
C PRO A 28 -0.82 -9.64 6.89
N GLU A 29 -0.49 -10.31 5.79
CA GLU A 29 -0.52 -9.69 4.46
C GLU A 29 -1.93 -9.26 4.06
N SER A 30 -2.95 -10.09 4.29
CA SER A 30 -4.34 -9.71 4.06
C SER A 30 -4.76 -8.54 4.94
N ALA A 31 -4.36 -8.55 6.21
CA ALA A 31 -4.65 -7.46 7.14
C ALA A 31 -4.13 -6.11 6.63
N ILE A 32 -2.91 -6.09 6.07
CA ILE A 32 -2.31 -4.90 5.46
C ILE A 32 -3.17 -4.40 4.29
N HIS A 33 -3.62 -5.27 3.42
CA HIS A 33 -4.46 -4.90 2.29
C HIS A 33 -5.85 -4.37 2.69
N TYR A 34 -6.43 -4.81 3.81
CA TYR A 34 -7.70 -4.29 4.30
C TYR A 34 -7.67 -2.83 4.78
N ILE A 35 -6.48 -2.24 4.96
CA ILE A 35 -6.32 -0.84 5.40
C ILE A 35 -7.01 0.14 4.45
N THR A 36 -6.93 -0.05 3.14
CA THR A 36 -7.61 0.83 2.17
C THR A 36 -9.13 0.68 2.23
N THR A 37 -9.63 -0.54 2.43
CA THR A 37 -11.05 -0.81 2.62
C THR A 37 -11.54 -0.10 3.87
N LEU A 38 -10.84 -0.27 5.00
CA LEU A 38 -11.18 0.38 6.25
C LEU A 38 -11.18 1.90 6.11
N TYR A 39 -10.14 2.48 5.51
CA TYR A 39 -10.04 3.92 5.32
C TYR A 39 -11.19 4.48 4.47
N SER A 40 -11.49 3.84 3.35
CA SER A 40 -12.62 4.22 2.49
C SER A 40 -13.96 4.12 3.21
N ASP A 41 -14.21 3.02 3.93
CA ASP A 41 -15.47 2.80 4.63
C ASP A 41 -15.66 3.77 5.81
N LEU A 42 -14.58 4.15 6.52
CA LEU A 42 -14.62 5.15 7.59
C LEU A 42 -14.99 6.55 7.09
N LYS A 43 -14.63 6.91 5.86
CA LYS A 43 -15.08 8.18 5.26
C LYS A 43 -16.57 8.24 5.05
N ASP A 44 -17.18 7.13 4.69
CA ASP A 44 -18.60 7.03 4.42
C ASP A 44 -19.44 6.73 5.67
N THR A 45 -18.87 5.96 6.59
CA THR A 45 -19.54 5.49 7.81
C THR A 45 -18.59 5.63 9.00
N PRO A 46 -18.45 6.84 9.57
CA PRO A 46 -17.55 7.04 10.70
C PRO A 46 -18.00 6.24 11.93
N VAL A 47 -17.03 5.73 12.67
CA VAL A 47 -17.23 5.08 13.97
C VAL A 47 -16.98 6.06 15.11
N GLU A 48 -17.36 5.69 16.34
CA GLU A 48 -17.10 6.52 17.51
C GLU A 48 -15.60 6.73 17.73
N PRO A 49 -15.15 7.96 18.08
CA PRO A 49 -13.73 8.29 18.24
C PRO A 49 -12.98 7.36 19.20
N GLU A 50 -13.62 6.96 20.30
CA GLU A 50 -13.03 6.05 21.28
C GLU A 50 -12.87 4.63 20.74
N GLU A 51 -13.76 4.19 19.85
CA GLU A 51 -13.69 2.89 19.19
C GLU A 51 -12.52 2.87 18.19
N LEU A 52 -12.40 3.91 17.39
CA LEU A 52 -11.27 4.07 16.47
C LEU A 52 -9.94 4.17 17.21
N ALA A 53 -9.88 4.91 18.31
CA ALA A 53 -8.66 5.02 19.12
C ALA A 53 -8.22 3.66 19.68
N ARG A 54 -9.16 2.84 20.19
CA ARG A 54 -8.86 1.48 20.65
C ARG A 54 -8.37 0.58 19.53
N PHE A 55 -8.98 0.69 18.35
CA PHE A 55 -8.51 -0.04 17.18
C PHE A 55 -7.08 0.34 16.82
N LYS A 56 -6.76 1.64 16.69
CA LYS A 56 -5.41 2.15 16.37
C LYS A 56 -4.36 1.67 17.40
N GLU A 57 -4.70 1.66 18.66
CA GLU A 57 -3.81 1.14 19.71
C GLU A 57 -3.55 -0.36 19.57
N SER A 58 -4.60 -1.16 19.34
CA SER A 58 -4.49 -2.60 19.15
C SER A 58 -3.76 -2.94 17.83
N PHE A 59 -4.06 -2.23 16.76
CA PHE A 59 -3.38 -2.37 15.48
C PHE A 59 -1.88 -2.08 15.61
N SER A 60 -1.51 -0.94 16.23
CA SER A 60 -0.11 -0.56 16.43
C SER A 60 0.65 -1.62 17.23
N ALA A 61 0.04 -2.18 18.27
CA ALA A 61 0.66 -3.23 19.06
C ALA A 61 0.86 -4.52 18.25
N LEU A 62 -0.15 -4.94 17.50
CA LEU A 62 -0.09 -6.18 16.74
C LEU A 62 0.82 -6.09 15.52
N ILE A 63 0.74 -5.01 14.73
CA ILE A 63 1.56 -4.87 13.51
C ILE A 63 3.05 -4.76 13.81
N THR A 64 3.42 -4.25 15.00
CA THR A 64 4.81 -4.15 15.46
C THR A 64 5.33 -5.41 16.12
N GLU A 65 4.50 -6.43 16.36
CA GLU A 65 5.00 -7.76 16.74
C GLU A 65 5.92 -8.32 15.66
N ARG A 66 7.01 -8.95 16.08
CA ARG A 66 8.12 -9.35 15.20
C ARG A 66 7.65 -9.97 13.88
N GLN A 67 6.74 -10.95 13.91
CA GLN A 67 6.32 -11.67 12.72
C GLN A 67 5.48 -10.80 11.79
N ASN A 68 4.55 -10.01 12.34
CA ASN A 68 3.71 -9.10 11.58
C ASN A 68 4.53 -7.95 10.98
N PHE A 69 5.50 -7.45 11.76
CA PHE A 69 6.38 -6.39 11.27
C PHE A 69 7.28 -6.86 10.12
N ILE A 70 7.77 -8.09 10.16
CA ILE A 70 8.47 -8.71 9.02
C ILE A 70 7.54 -8.75 7.79
N SER A 71 6.28 -9.15 7.95
CA SER A 71 5.31 -9.14 6.83
C SER A 71 5.08 -7.73 6.28
N LEU A 72 5.07 -6.70 7.13
CA LEU A 72 4.97 -5.31 6.69
C LEU A 72 6.22 -4.87 5.89
N LEU A 73 7.43 -5.19 6.37
CA LEU A 73 8.66 -4.88 5.63
C LEU A 73 8.74 -5.62 4.29
N LEU A 74 8.33 -6.90 4.24
CA LEU A 74 8.24 -7.65 2.97
C LEU A 74 7.21 -7.03 2.01
N PHE A 75 6.11 -6.49 2.53
CA PHE A 75 5.15 -5.74 1.73
C PHE A 75 5.77 -4.46 1.14
N LEU A 76 6.60 -3.73 1.90
CA LEU A 76 7.31 -2.55 1.42
C LEU A 76 8.37 -2.92 0.38
N ASP A 77 9.13 -3.99 0.60
CA ASP A 77 10.08 -4.53 -0.40
C ASP A 77 9.38 -4.88 -1.72
N LEU A 78 8.23 -5.52 -1.64
CA LEU A 78 7.41 -5.80 -2.82
C LEU A 78 6.91 -4.52 -3.51
N CYS A 79 6.56 -3.48 -2.75
CA CYS A 79 6.21 -2.16 -3.30
C CYS A 79 7.37 -1.54 -4.07
N ALA A 80 8.59 -1.58 -3.51
CA ALA A 80 9.79 -1.12 -4.17
C ALA A 80 10.05 -1.86 -5.49
N ASN A 81 9.91 -3.18 -5.49
CA ASN A 81 10.03 -4.00 -6.69
C ASN A 81 9.03 -3.60 -7.79
N TYR A 82 7.77 -3.31 -7.41
CA TYR A 82 6.77 -2.79 -8.37
C TYR A 82 7.12 -1.37 -8.86
N ALA A 83 7.71 -0.53 -8.02
CA ALA A 83 8.18 0.79 -8.42
C ALA A 83 9.33 0.71 -9.44
N GLU A 84 10.35 -0.13 -9.19
CA GLU A 84 11.46 -0.38 -10.12
C GLU A 84 10.98 -0.83 -11.50
N ARG A 85 9.92 -1.62 -11.53
CA ARG A 85 9.30 -2.15 -12.76
C ARG A 85 8.27 -1.22 -13.37
N GLY A 86 8.02 -0.07 -12.77
CA GLY A 86 7.00 0.87 -13.21
C GLY A 86 7.11 1.32 -14.66
N ARG A 87 8.34 1.39 -15.21
CA ARG A 87 8.60 1.70 -16.63
C ARG A 87 8.04 0.65 -17.60
N PHE A 88 7.82 -0.59 -17.13
CA PHE A 88 7.29 -1.70 -17.94
C PHE A 88 5.83 -1.96 -17.62
N ASP A 89 5.51 -2.20 -16.35
CA ASP A 89 4.20 -2.65 -15.88
C ASP A 89 3.26 -1.48 -15.53
N GLY A 90 3.80 -0.25 -15.45
CA GLY A 90 3.11 0.91 -14.91
C GLY A 90 3.11 0.94 -13.38
N PHE A 91 2.71 2.08 -12.82
CA PHE A 91 2.80 2.32 -11.38
C PHE A 91 1.58 1.90 -10.56
N ASN A 92 0.53 1.37 -11.17
CA ASN A 92 -0.73 1.10 -10.46
C ASN A 92 -0.54 0.30 -9.17
N ASN A 93 0.26 -0.79 -9.23
CA ASN A 93 0.52 -1.62 -8.06
C ASN A 93 1.38 -0.91 -7.02
N ALA A 94 2.47 -0.25 -7.45
CA ALA A 94 3.33 0.52 -6.56
C ALA A 94 2.54 1.65 -5.88
N CYS A 95 1.74 2.41 -6.65
CA CYS A 95 0.89 3.49 -6.13
C CYS A 95 -0.10 2.99 -5.09
N TRP A 96 -0.75 1.85 -5.37
CA TRP A 96 -1.69 1.24 -4.43
C TRP A 96 -0.99 0.83 -3.12
N MET A 97 0.13 0.14 -3.22
CA MET A 97 0.88 -0.34 -2.04
C MET A 97 1.49 0.83 -1.26
N ARG A 98 2.03 1.84 -1.95
CA ARG A 98 2.55 3.05 -1.31
C ARG A 98 1.45 3.84 -0.59
N THR A 99 0.22 3.83 -1.15
CA THR A 99 -0.96 4.40 -0.49
C THR A 99 -1.30 3.65 0.79
N ILE A 100 -1.29 2.33 0.78
CA ILE A 100 -1.50 1.52 2.00
C ILE A 100 -0.47 1.89 3.07
N ALA A 101 0.81 1.95 2.70
CA ALA A 101 1.88 2.31 3.61
C ALA A 101 1.68 3.71 4.21
N GLN A 102 1.30 4.71 3.40
CA GLN A 102 1.02 6.06 3.89
C GLN A 102 -0.18 6.10 4.85
N LEU A 103 -1.25 5.36 4.53
CA LEU A 103 -2.41 5.28 5.42
C LEU A 103 -2.08 4.61 6.75
N ILE A 104 -1.21 3.60 6.75
CA ILE A 104 -0.69 3.00 7.98
C ILE A 104 0.04 4.05 8.80
N ASP A 105 0.95 4.81 8.18
CA ASP A 105 1.74 5.84 8.86
C ASP A 105 0.87 6.95 9.45
N ASP A 106 0.04 7.58 8.62
CA ASP A 106 -0.70 8.79 8.97
C ASP A 106 -1.91 8.51 9.87
N GLU A 107 -2.61 7.40 9.59
CA GLU A 107 -3.95 7.21 10.14
C GLU A 107 -4.03 6.14 11.22
N PHE A 108 -3.21 5.09 11.16
CA PHE A 108 -3.44 3.92 12.00
C PHE A 108 -2.32 3.62 12.99
N MET A 109 -1.11 4.13 12.79
CA MET A 109 0.03 3.88 13.67
C MET A 109 0.21 4.93 14.75
N ASN A 110 0.58 4.45 15.94
CA ASN A 110 1.12 5.29 17.01
C ASN A 110 2.62 5.01 17.17
N TRP A 111 3.41 5.65 16.31
CA TRP A 111 4.87 5.45 16.28
C TRP A 111 5.62 5.91 17.53
N GLU A 112 5.03 6.77 18.36
CA GLU A 112 5.70 7.25 19.59
C GLU A 112 6.12 6.10 20.51
N LYS A 113 5.36 4.99 20.48
CA LYS A 113 5.63 3.79 21.26
C LYS A 113 6.64 2.82 20.60
N TYR A 114 6.94 3.02 19.31
CA TYR A 114 7.69 2.08 18.46
C TYR A 114 8.75 2.78 17.60
N PRO A 115 9.68 3.56 18.20
CA PRO A 115 10.61 4.40 17.44
C PRO A 115 11.56 3.61 16.52
N SER A 116 12.02 2.42 16.96
CA SER A 116 12.91 1.59 16.14
C SER A 116 12.21 0.99 14.92
N GLN A 117 10.95 0.60 15.08
CA GLN A 117 10.14 0.11 13.95
C GLN A 117 9.82 1.25 12.98
N LYS A 118 9.57 2.46 13.51
CA LYS A 118 9.38 3.64 12.67
C LYS A 118 10.60 3.93 11.80
N GLU A 119 11.80 3.88 12.37
CA GLU A 119 13.05 4.12 11.64
C GLU A 119 13.16 3.17 10.43
N LEU A 120 13.02 1.86 10.65
CA LEU A 120 13.07 0.87 9.57
C LEU A 120 11.96 1.07 8.52
N PHE A 121 10.75 1.35 8.98
CA PHE A 121 9.63 1.61 8.09
C PHE A 121 9.87 2.84 7.19
N MET A 122 10.42 3.92 7.76
CA MET A 122 10.70 5.15 7.01
C MET A 122 11.87 5.00 6.05
N GLU A 123 12.89 4.19 6.36
CA GLU A 123 13.97 3.86 5.42
C GLU A 123 13.42 3.20 4.16
N ASP A 124 12.50 2.22 4.30
CA ASP A 124 11.86 1.58 3.15
C ASP A 124 10.96 2.56 2.37
N ILE A 125 10.25 3.44 3.07
CA ILE A 125 9.41 4.48 2.43
C ILE A 125 10.27 5.45 1.60
N GLU A 126 11.38 5.92 2.13
CA GLU A 126 12.31 6.80 1.40
C GLU A 126 12.84 6.10 0.15
N TYR A 127 13.24 4.85 0.26
CA TYR A 127 13.72 4.07 -0.88
C TYR A 127 12.64 3.90 -1.97
N ILE A 128 11.39 3.61 -1.57
CA ILE A 128 10.25 3.51 -2.50
C ILE A 128 10.02 4.84 -3.21
N ASP A 129 10.01 5.95 -2.48
CA ASP A 129 9.76 7.29 -3.02
C ASP A 129 10.85 7.71 -4.01
N GLU A 130 12.13 7.51 -3.67
CA GLU A 130 13.27 7.74 -4.57
C GLU A 130 13.15 6.87 -5.83
N THR A 131 12.81 5.60 -5.70
CA THR A 131 12.63 4.68 -6.82
C THR A 131 11.49 5.14 -7.75
N ILE A 132 10.34 5.57 -7.20
CA ILE A 132 9.24 6.12 -7.99
C ILE A 132 9.67 7.39 -8.73
N GLU A 133 10.41 8.29 -8.08
CA GLU A 133 10.93 9.49 -8.73
C GLU A 133 11.87 9.16 -9.89
N ASP A 134 12.84 8.27 -9.67
CA ASP A 134 13.86 7.89 -10.66
C ASP A 134 13.25 7.22 -11.91
N VAL A 135 12.19 6.43 -11.70
CA VAL A 135 11.53 5.67 -12.80
C VAL A 135 10.41 6.47 -13.47
N SER A 136 9.92 7.53 -12.84
CA SER A 136 8.70 8.25 -13.25
C SER A 136 8.75 8.83 -14.66
N ASP A 137 9.93 9.25 -15.14
CA ASP A 137 10.09 9.82 -16.47
C ASP A 137 9.93 8.77 -17.60
N ASP A 138 10.16 7.50 -17.27
CA ASP A 138 10.05 6.37 -18.19
C ASP A 138 8.74 5.58 -18.03
N ALA A 139 7.99 5.82 -16.97
CA ALA A 139 6.78 5.08 -16.66
C ALA A 139 5.55 5.65 -17.38
N PRO A 140 4.64 4.78 -17.87
CA PRO A 140 3.36 5.21 -18.41
C PRO A 140 2.50 5.84 -17.30
N PRO A 141 1.70 6.89 -17.62
CA PRO A 141 0.85 7.53 -16.62
C PRO A 141 -0.21 6.57 -16.09
N VAL A 142 -0.54 6.73 -14.82
CA VAL A 142 -1.76 6.13 -14.26
C VAL A 142 -2.95 6.91 -14.82
N LEU A 143 -3.94 6.18 -15.34
CA LEU A 143 -5.14 6.82 -15.87
C LEU A 143 -5.95 7.43 -14.71
N GLU A 144 -6.46 8.64 -14.89
CA GLU A 144 -7.23 9.34 -13.84
C GLU A 144 -8.42 8.50 -13.32
N ASN A 145 -9.05 7.71 -14.20
CA ASN A 145 -10.14 6.81 -13.83
C ASN A 145 -9.69 5.58 -13.00
N ASP A 146 -8.39 5.31 -12.95
CA ASP A 146 -7.82 4.21 -12.17
C ASP A 146 -7.39 4.67 -10.77
N ILE A 147 -7.34 5.99 -10.55
CA ILE A 147 -7.08 6.57 -9.23
C ILE A 147 -8.39 6.57 -8.43
N PRO A 148 -8.45 5.88 -7.27
CA PRO A 148 -9.66 5.88 -6.47
C PRO A 148 -10.02 7.27 -5.96
N ASP A 149 -11.31 7.65 -5.98
CA ASP A 149 -11.83 8.96 -5.58
C ASP A 149 -11.47 9.36 -4.14
N TRP A 150 -11.22 8.37 -3.28
CA TRP A 150 -10.89 8.58 -1.87
C TRP A 150 -9.40 8.83 -1.63
N VAL A 151 -8.53 8.64 -2.64
CA VAL A 151 -7.08 8.86 -2.51
C VAL A 151 -6.80 10.34 -2.26
N PRO A 152 -6.05 10.70 -1.19
CA PRO A 152 -5.68 12.08 -0.92
C PRO A 152 -4.81 12.68 -2.03
N GLU A 153 -4.97 13.97 -2.29
CA GLU A 153 -4.13 14.69 -3.26
C GLU A 153 -2.64 14.69 -2.88
N SER A 154 -2.33 14.57 -1.59
CA SER A 154 -0.97 14.45 -1.07
C SER A 154 -0.26 13.16 -1.51
N HIS A 155 -0.98 12.17 -1.99
CA HIS A 155 -0.41 10.94 -2.54
C HIS A 155 0.11 11.18 -3.96
N TRP A 156 1.21 11.93 -4.04
CA TRP A 156 1.82 12.45 -5.27
C TRP A 156 2.24 11.34 -6.26
N TRP A 157 2.59 10.15 -5.77
CA TRP A 157 3.04 9.02 -6.59
C TRP A 157 2.02 8.56 -7.63
N TRP A 158 0.74 8.76 -7.42
CA TRP A 158 -0.28 8.49 -8.43
C TRP A 158 -0.17 9.38 -9.68
N ARG A 159 0.47 10.55 -9.54
CA ARG A 159 0.65 11.56 -10.59
C ARG A 159 2.13 11.76 -10.94
N ALA A 160 3.04 10.93 -10.40
CA ALA A 160 4.46 10.96 -10.68
C ALA A 160 4.80 10.55 -12.12
N PRO A 161 4.17 9.53 -12.73
CA PRO A 161 4.48 9.12 -14.09
C PRO A 161 4.27 10.26 -15.08
N LYS A 162 5.34 10.66 -15.78
CA LYS A 162 5.37 11.86 -16.65
C LYS A 162 5.33 11.51 -18.12
N ARG A 163 5.61 10.29 -18.50
CA ARG A 163 5.67 9.87 -19.87
C ARG A 163 4.27 9.70 -20.46
N GLN A 164 3.83 10.72 -21.21
CA GLN A 164 2.50 10.78 -21.84
C GLN A 164 2.48 10.30 -23.29
N ASP A 165 3.63 10.04 -23.89
CA ASP A 165 3.80 9.75 -25.31
C ASP A 165 4.01 8.25 -25.62
N MET A 166 3.95 7.40 -24.63
CA MET A 166 4.11 5.96 -24.82
C MET A 166 2.92 5.37 -25.56
N SER A 167 3.16 4.89 -26.79
CA SER A 167 2.14 4.16 -27.55
C SER A 167 1.84 2.80 -26.90
N GLU A 168 0.64 2.29 -27.16
CA GLU A 168 0.26 0.94 -26.71
C GLU A 168 1.19 -0.15 -27.28
N ALA A 169 1.69 0.05 -28.50
CA ALA A 169 2.65 -0.87 -29.12
C ALA A 169 4.00 -0.87 -28.38
N GLU A 170 4.52 0.30 -28.03
CA GLU A 170 5.77 0.43 -27.27
C GLU A 170 5.63 -0.17 -25.86
N ARG A 171 4.49 0.04 -25.20
CA ARG A 171 4.18 -0.56 -23.91
C ARG A 171 4.18 -2.09 -23.99
N ARG A 172 3.59 -2.64 -25.06
CA ARG A 172 3.57 -4.09 -25.29
C ARG A 172 4.96 -4.65 -25.58
N ASP A 173 5.75 -3.96 -26.41
CA ASP A 173 7.12 -4.38 -26.74
C ASP A 173 8.00 -4.44 -25.49
N ARG A 174 7.84 -3.52 -24.56
CA ARG A 174 8.58 -3.52 -23.28
C ARG A 174 8.17 -4.67 -22.38
N LEU A 175 6.87 -4.94 -22.24
CA LEU A 175 6.36 -6.09 -21.49
C LEU A 175 6.85 -7.43 -22.07
N GLU A 176 6.92 -7.54 -23.41
CA GLU A 176 7.46 -8.72 -24.10
C GLU A 176 8.96 -8.87 -23.85
N TYR A 177 9.72 -7.77 -23.81
CA TYR A 177 11.17 -7.80 -23.58
C TYR A 177 11.50 -8.30 -22.16
N ASP A 178 10.81 -7.83 -21.15
CA ASP A 178 10.98 -8.31 -19.76
C ASP A 178 10.65 -9.80 -19.60
N HIS A 179 9.71 -10.30 -20.38
CA HIS A 179 9.33 -11.70 -20.37
C HIS A 179 10.46 -12.63 -20.93
N TRP A 180 11.26 -12.09 -21.86
CA TRP A 180 12.38 -12.82 -22.46
C TRP A 180 13.66 -12.80 -21.62
N ASP A 181 13.85 -11.79 -20.79
CA ASP A 181 15.06 -11.66 -19.97
C ASP A 181 15.04 -12.51 -18.68
N GLY A 182 14.05 -13.38 -18.52
CA GLY A 182 13.99 -14.32 -17.40
C GLY A 182 13.70 -13.64 -16.05
N VAL A 183 13.17 -12.44 -16.07
CA VAL A 183 12.79 -11.70 -14.85
C VAL A 183 11.60 -12.36 -14.15
N TYR A 184 10.96 -13.33 -14.81
CA TYR A 184 9.75 -14.04 -14.36
C TYR A 184 9.92 -15.55 -14.15
N ASP A 185 11.15 -16.07 -14.15
CA ASP A 185 11.40 -17.50 -13.84
C ASP A 185 11.76 -17.75 -12.38
#